data_54e628e387b7bc50c0c313a4f208ef33
#
_entry.id   54e628e387b7bc50c0c313a4f208ef33
#
_cell.length_a   1.000
_cell.length_b   1.000
_cell.length_c   1.000
_cell.angle_alpha   90.00
_cell.angle_beta   90.00
_cell.angle_gamma   90.00
#
_symmetry.space_group_name_H-M   'P 1'
#
loop_
_entity.id
_entity.type
_entity.pdbx_description
1 polymer ?
#
loop_
_entity_poly.entity_id
_entity_poly.type
_entity_poly.pdbx_seq_one_letter_code
_entity_poly.pdbx_strand_id
1 'polypeptide(L)'
;MRSADVVIVGASLSGAAAAKRLVDGGLETVVLERHELPRHKICSGILSPRGHRFLQENFGPLPREALHEPTTCRGVTFHFPSMVSISMDFTEGVTPHLHRKYSDHWAIKQSGAEVHDRTSFAGLKDKGDHVIVHARREGADVSYKARTVIGADGPSSLVIRSVYPDYPKQIPWFFVGQKFHDIVECPLDTQYFHFWFHPDLGHYTWSHARDGQQIVGVGFKRGDNFDARHRNVVRYLAEKHGVRLSEHTSHEGCAENFGPSLINRYVFGKGNVLITGQASGFLNMIGEGMSCTLHSGALAGEAVVEARRRARPVQEVYRRMVASEVRRTTDQWNPLRIAFGKPHEADFPAALMKLTWRERGLVLRDMWRFLLLYKEFKWGRQIALAAAQRLAAAGYPGARWL
;
A
#
# COMPACT_ATOMS: atom_id res chain seq x y z
N MET A 1 -15.68 -4.61 31.21
CA MET A 1 -15.45 -3.61 30.18
C MET A 1 -14.15 -2.89 30.51
N ARG A 2 -13.15 -2.90 29.61
CA ARG A 2 -11.88 -2.18 29.75
C ARG A 2 -12.04 -0.74 29.24
N SER A 3 -11.44 0.24 29.93
CA SER A 3 -11.38 1.63 29.48
C SER A 3 -9.98 1.98 29.02
N ALA A 4 -9.87 2.83 27.98
CA ALA A 4 -8.63 3.42 27.48
C ALA A 4 -8.93 4.82 26.89
N ASP A 5 -7.92 5.64 26.66
CA ASP A 5 -8.12 6.88 25.90
C ASP A 5 -8.41 6.57 24.43
N VAL A 6 -7.68 5.61 23.85
CA VAL A 6 -7.82 5.23 22.44
C VAL A 6 -7.81 3.71 22.27
N VAL A 7 -8.71 3.22 21.43
CA VAL A 7 -8.67 1.84 20.91
C VAL A 7 -8.32 1.87 19.43
N ILE A 8 -7.29 1.11 19.04
CA ILE A 8 -6.89 0.92 17.65
C ILE A 8 -7.32 -0.48 17.22
N VAL A 9 -7.95 -0.59 16.05
CA VAL A 9 -8.31 -1.88 15.45
C VAL A 9 -7.35 -2.20 14.32
N GLY A 10 -6.49 -3.20 14.53
CA GLY A 10 -5.47 -3.68 13.59
C GLY A 10 -4.03 -3.34 14.01
N ALA A 11 -3.21 -4.39 14.24
CA ALA A 11 -1.80 -4.29 14.64
C ALA A 11 -0.83 -4.41 13.45
N SER A 12 -1.10 -3.71 12.34
CA SER A 12 -0.15 -3.60 11.24
C SER A 12 0.58 -2.24 11.29
N LEU A 13 1.43 -1.96 10.32
CA LEU A 13 2.26 -0.75 10.30
C LEU A 13 1.46 0.56 10.52
N SER A 14 0.22 0.63 10.02
CA SER A 14 -0.64 1.81 10.27
C SER A 14 -1.05 1.93 11.73
N GLY A 15 -1.49 0.79 12.32
CA GLY A 15 -1.84 0.75 13.74
C GLY A 15 -0.65 0.99 14.65
N ALA A 16 0.51 0.43 14.32
CA ALA A 16 1.76 0.64 15.05
C ALA A 16 2.20 2.12 15.03
N ALA A 17 2.13 2.76 13.85
CA ALA A 17 2.47 4.18 13.72
C ALA A 17 1.52 5.10 14.49
N ALA A 18 0.22 4.80 14.48
CA ALA A 18 -0.77 5.51 15.28
C ALA A 18 -0.51 5.31 16.78
N ALA A 19 -0.31 4.04 17.21
CA ALA A 19 -0.04 3.68 18.59
C ALA A 19 1.19 4.39 19.14
N LYS A 20 2.30 4.41 18.39
CA LYS A 20 3.54 5.10 18.75
C LYS A 20 3.29 6.58 19.08
N ARG A 21 2.56 7.31 18.23
CA ARG A 21 2.25 8.73 18.44
C ARG A 21 1.36 8.96 19.66
N LEU A 22 0.41 8.05 19.91
CA LEU A 22 -0.49 8.16 21.06
C LEU A 22 0.23 7.91 22.37
N VAL A 23 1.04 6.85 22.44
CA VAL A 23 1.84 6.52 23.63
C VAL A 23 2.86 7.61 23.92
N ASP A 24 3.59 8.08 22.90
CA ASP A 24 4.51 9.22 23.03
C ASP A 24 3.78 10.50 23.50
N GLY A 25 2.52 10.65 23.14
CA GLY A 25 1.63 11.73 23.59
C GLY A 25 1.01 11.51 24.98
N GLY A 26 1.38 10.43 25.69
CA GLY A 26 0.91 10.12 27.04
C GLY A 26 -0.54 9.60 27.12
N LEU A 27 -1.07 9.00 26.01
CA LEU A 27 -2.43 8.47 25.97
C LEU A 27 -2.45 6.96 26.19
N GLU A 28 -3.34 6.51 27.09
CA GLU A 28 -3.59 5.08 27.29
C GLU A 28 -4.18 4.47 26.01
N THR A 29 -3.42 3.58 25.38
CA THR A 29 -3.73 3.05 24.06
C THR A 29 -3.79 1.53 24.07
N VAL A 30 -4.92 0.97 23.62
CA VAL A 30 -5.12 -0.46 23.44
C VAL A 30 -5.25 -0.78 21.96
N VAL A 31 -4.47 -1.75 21.48
CA VAL A 31 -4.51 -2.23 20.09
C VAL A 31 -5.15 -3.61 20.04
N LEU A 32 -6.17 -3.78 19.20
CA LEU A 32 -6.84 -5.06 18.97
C LEU A 32 -6.31 -5.69 17.69
N GLU A 33 -5.84 -6.92 17.76
CA GLU A 33 -5.45 -7.72 16.59
C GLU A 33 -6.21 -9.05 16.60
N ARG A 34 -6.84 -9.39 15.49
CA ARG A 34 -7.68 -10.60 15.39
C ARG A 34 -6.90 -11.91 15.42
N HIS A 35 -5.65 -11.87 14.97
CA HIS A 35 -4.77 -13.03 14.94
C HIS A 35 -3.78 -13.00 16.10
N GLU A 36 -3.25 -14.17 16.43
CA GLU A 36 -2.08 -14.29 17.30
C GLU A 36 -0.85 -13.65 16.64
N LEU A 37 -0.08 -12.89 17.42
CA LEU A 37 1.15 -12.25 16.94
C LEU A 37 2.39 -13.10 17.31
N PRO A 38 3.38 -13.20 16.40
CA PRO A 38 3.51 -12.60 15.08
C PRO A 38 2.69 -13.34 14.02
N ARG A 39 1.89 -12.61 13.25
CA ARG A 39 0.99 -13.18 12.25
C ARG A 39 1.48 -13.03 10.82
N HIS A 40 1.12 -13.97 9.98
CA HIS A 40 1.32 -13.83 8.54
C HIS A 40 0.53 -12.65 7.97
N LYS A 41 1.14 -11.92 7.03
CA LYS A 41 0.47 -10.92 6.21
C LYS A 41 1.01 -10.96 4.79
N ILE A 42 0.12 -11.18 3.86
CA ILE A 42 0.43 -11.22 2.43
C ILE A 42 0.99 -9.86 1.99
N CYS A 43 2.18 -9.86 1.42
CA CYS A 43 2.85 -8.69 0.89
C CYS A 43 4.11 -9.13 0.13
N SER A 44 4.47 -8.41 -0.91
CA SER A 44 5.75 -8.59 -1.58
C SER A 44 6.95 -8.11 -0.76
N GLY A 45 6.72 -7.30 0.27
CA GLY A 45 7.78 -6.81 1.16
C GLY A 45 8.55 -5.59 0.65
N ILE A 46 8.26 -5.07 -0.55
CA ILE A 46 8.90 -3.85 -1.05
C ILE A 46 8.54 -2.65 -0.18
N LEU A 47 9.56 -1.92 0.27
CA LEU A 47 9.40 -0.69 1.03
C LEU A 47 10.06 0.47 0.29
N SER A 48 9.38 1.59 0.19
CA SER A 48 9.97 2.79 -0.40
C SER A 48 10.98 3.46 0.55
N PRO A 49 11.93 4.28 0.03
CA PRO A 49 12.86 5.06 0.87
C PRO A 49 12.15 5.88 1.95
N ARG A 50 11.02 6.47 1.61
CA ARG A 50 10.20 7.24 2.56
C ARG A 50 9.68 6.39 3.73
N GLY A 51 9.23 5.19 3.43
CA GLY A 51 8.78 4.24 4.46
C GLY A 51 9.93 3.75 5.31
N HIS A 52 11.09 3.51 4.70
CA HIS A 52 12.32 3.11 5.40
C HIS A 52 12.78 4.17 6.39
N ARG A 53 12.91 5.43 5.95
CA ARG A 53 13.22 6.55 6.87
C ARG A 53 12.24 6.63 8.02
N PHE A 54 10.93 6.56 7.72
CA PHE A 54 9.92 6.61 8.76
C PHE A 54 10.12 5.53 9.82
N LEU A 55 10.39 4.28 9.42
CA LEU A 55 10.64 3.19 10.36
C LEU A 55 11.88 3.46 11.21
N GLN A 56 13.00 3.86 10.60
CA GLN A 56 14.24 4.16 11.31
C GLN A 56 14.08 5.29 12.33
N GLU A 57 13.43 6.39 11.94
CA GLU A 57 13.25 7.56 12.78
C GLU A 57 12.29 7.34 13.96
N ASN A 58 11.29 6.48 13.80
CA ASN A 58 10.22 6.32 14.77
C ASN A 58 10.28 5.03 15.58
N PHE A 59 10.93 4.00 15.06
CA PHE A 59 10.98 2.68 15.70
C PHE A 59 12.41 2.16 15.90
N GLY A 60 13.39 2.77 15.24
CA GLY A 60 14.79 2.35 15.31
C GLY A 60 15.16 1.33 14.22
N PRO A 61 16.31 0.65 14.36
CA PRO A 61 16.81 -0.29 13.36
C PRO A 61 15.94 -1.54 13.26
N LEU A 62 15.70 -1.99 12.03
CA LEU A 62 14.99 -3.23 11.76
C LEU A 62 15.81 -4.44 12.20
N PRO A 63 15.23 -5.38 12.95
CA PRO A 63 15.91 -6.62 13.32
C PRO A 63 16.02 -7.55 12.09
N ARG A 64 17.01 -8.44 12.11
CA ARG A 64 17.32 -9.34 10.96
C ARG A 64 16.13 -10.23 10.58
N GLU A 65 15.38 -10.73 11.56
CA GLU A 65 14.21 -11.57 11.32
C GLU A 65 13.05 -10.83 10.63
N ALA A 66 13.08 -9.49 10.65
CA ALA A 66 12.09 -8.67 9.94
C ALA A 66 12.39 -8.50 8.44
N LEU A 67 13.43 -9.17 7.92
CA LEU A 67 13.88 -9.07 6.53
C LEU A 67 13.80 -10.42 5.82
N HIS A 68 13.42 -10.40 4.54
CA HIS A 68 13.55 -11.51 3.60
C HIS A 68 14.97 -11.58 3.02
N GLU A 69 15.26 -12.63 2.23
CA GLU A 69 16.43 -12.71 1.36
C GLU A 69 16.00 -12.48 -0.12
N PRO A 70 16.71 -11.61 -0.87
CA PRO A 70 17.75 -10.68 -0.41
C PRO A 70 17.19 -9.68 0.62
N THR A 71 18.03 -9.26 1.57
CA THR A 71 17.61 -8.37 2.68
C THR A 71 17.25 -6.96 2.23
N THR A 72 17.70 -6.59 1.05
CA THR A 72 17.52 -5.27 0.49
C THR A 72 17.05 -5.32 -0.94
N CYS A 73 16.39 -4.25 -1.36
CA CYS A 73 15.97 -3.98 -2.72
C CYS A 73 16.61 -2.67 -3.18
N ARG A 74 17.19 -2.67 -4.37
CA ARG A 74 17.88 -1.50 -4.97
C ARG A 74 16.91 -0.56 -5.66
N GLY A 75 15.82 -1.12 -6.21
CA GLY A 75 14.87 -0.34 -6.99
C GLY A 75 13.77 -1.15 -7.63
N VAL A 76 13.21 -0.60 -8.70
CA VAL A 76 12.16 -1.25 -9.48
C VAL A 76 12.53 -1.26 -10.96
N THR A 77 12.10 -2.30 -11.68
CA THR A 77 12.19 -2.38 -13.13
C THR A 77 10.80 -2.44 -13.72
N PHE A 78 10.50 -1.53 -14.62
CA PHE A 78 9.25 -1.53 -15.38
C PHE A 78 9.50 -2.09 -16.78
N HIS A 79 8.70 -3.08 -17.16
CA HIS A 79 8.71 -3.73 -18.46
C HIS A 79 7.48 -3.32 -19.25
N PHE A 80 7.68 -2.89 -20.50
CA PHE A 80 6.63 -2.40 -21.39
C PHE A 80 6.42 -3.34 -22.60
N PRO A 81 5.27 -3.28 -23.28
CA PRO A 81 4.95 -4.18 -24.41
C PRO A 81 5.98 -4.17 -25.55
N SER A 82 6.69 -3.05 -25.74
CA SER A 82 7.75 -2.87 -26.75
C SER A 82 9.07 -3.57 -26.40
N MET A 83 9.10 -4.46 -25.40
CA MET A 83 10.31 -5.08 -24.84
C MET A 83 11.32 -4.08 -24.25
N VAL A 84 10.88 -2.83 -24.04
CA VAL A 84 11.67 -1.83 -23.32
C VAL A 84 11.54 -2.06 -21.83
N SER A 85 12.68 -2.17 -21.15
CA SER A 85 12.74 -2.28 -19.69
C SER A 85 13.49 -1.08 -19.13
N ILE A 86 12.95 -0.49 -18.07
CA ILE A 86 13.53 0.67 -17.40
C ILE A 86 13.73 0.34 -15.93
N SER A 87 14.98 0.23 -15.50
CA SER A 87 15.34 0.05 -14.09
C SER A 87 15.57 1.40 -13.43
N MET A 88 15.00 1.59 -12.26
CA MET A 88 15.10 2.82 -11.47
C MET A 88 15.58 2.51 -10.07
N ASP A 89 16.76 3.01 -9.73
CA ASP A 89 17.30 2.93 -8.38
C ASP A 89 16.57 3.86 -7.42
N PHE A 90 16.43 3.45 -6.18
CA PHE A 90 15.99 4.33 -5.12
C PHE A 90 17.01 5.43 -4.82
N THR A 91 16.53 6.63 -4.48
CA THR A 91 17.40 7.81 -4.27
C THR A 91 18.37 7.66 -3.11
N GLU A 92 18.01 6.91 -2.10
CA GLU A 92 18.80 6.74 -0.86
C GLU A 92 19.62 5.44 -0.85
N GLY A 93 19.77 4.80 -2.01
CA GLY A 93 20.41 3.52 -2.16
C GLY A 93 19.40 2.37 -1.97
N VAL A 94 19.80 1.33 -1.24
CA VAL A 94 18.95 0.16 -1.03
C VAL A 94 17.92 0.40 0.09
N THR A 95 16.76 -0.21 -0.06
CA THR A 95 15.71 -0.25 0.99
C THR A 95 15.56 -1.67 1.52
N PRO A 96 15.08 -1.85 2.76
CA PRO A 96 14.88 -3.19 3.32
C PRO A 96 13.76 -3.93 2.60
N HIS A 97 13.96 -5.23 2.40
CA HIS A 97 12.95 -6.16 1.92
C HIS A 97 12.24 -6.79 3.12
N LEU A 98 11.06 -6.28 3.46
CA LEU A 98 10.40 -6.57 4.73
C LEU A 98 9.68 -7.92 4.76
N HIS A 99 10.00 -8.74 5.77
CA HIS A 99 9.22 -9.88 6.19
C HIS A 99 8.07 -9.42 7.10
N ARG A 100 6.86 -9.24 6.55
CA ARG A 100 5.71 -8.62 7.22
C ARG A 100 5.27 -9.30 8.51
N LYS A 101 5.47 -10.60 8.65
CA LYS A 101 5.18 -11.34 9.90
C LYS A 101 5.94 -10.72 11.07
N TYR A 102 7.20 -10.49 10.90
CA TYR A 102 8.10 -10.04 11.96
C TYR A 102 8.22 -8.51 12.02
N SER A 103 8.21 -7.83 10.87
CA SER A 103 8.31 -6.36 10.85
C SER A 103 7.07 -5.68 11.44
N ASP A 104 5.85 -6.19 11.18
CA ASP A 104 4.64 -5.67 11.81
C ASP A 104 4.67 -5.89 13.33
N HIS A 105 5.09 -7.10 13.77
CA HIS A 105 5.19 -7.43 15.18
C HIS A 105 6.26 -6.61 15.92
N TRP A 106 7.42 -6.43 15.28
CA TRP A 106 8.46 -5.54 15.80
C TRP A 106 7.93 -4.10 15.95
N ALA A 107 7.32 -3.53 14.92
CA ALA A 107 6.82 -2.17 14.96
C ALA A 107 5.75 -1.97 16.06
N ILE A 108 4.82 -2.91 16.22
CA ILE A 108 3.80 -2.78 17.26
C ILE A 108 4.38 -2.91 18.67
N LYS A 109 5.39 -3.75 18.89
CA LYS A 109 6.13 -3.82 20.16
C LYS A 109 6.85 -2.49 20.46
N GLN A 110 7.54 -1.92 19.46
CA GLN A 110 8.23 -0.63 19.62
C GLN A 110 7.28 0.54 19.84
N SER A 111 5.98 0.38 19.58
CA SER A 111 5.00 1.44 19.85
C SER A 111 4.75 1.69 21.33
N GLY A 112 5.03 0.69 22.18
CA GLY A 112 4.78 0.76 23.63
C GLY A 112 3.29 0.65 24.03
N ALA A 113 2.37 0.43 23.08
CA ALA A 113 0.96 0.27 23.39
C ALA A 113 0.63 -1.11 23.96
N GLU A 114 -0.45 -1.20 24.73
CA GLU A 114 -1.01 -2.48 25.17
C GLU A 114 -1.66 -3.17 23.97
N VAL A 115 -1.26 -4.42 23.69
CA VAL A 115 -1.76 -5.19 22.53
C VAL A 115 -2.58 -6.38 23.01
N HIS A 116 -3.82 -6.44 22.53
CA HIS A 116 -4.70 -7.58 22.69
C HIS A 116 -4.79 -8.31 21.34
N ASP A 117 -3.97 -9.29 21.16
CA ASP A 117 -4.08 -10.22 20.04
C ASP A 117 -5.21 -11.25 20.25
N ARG A 118 -5.49 -12.12 19.26
CA ARG A 118 -6.65 -13.03 19.26
C ARG A 118 -7.96 -12.33 19.60
N THR A 119 -8.03 -11.02 19.29
CA THR A 119 -9.15 -10.15 19.63
C THR A 119 -9.76 -9.55 18.37
N SER A 120 -10.85 -10.13 17.91
CA SER A 120 -11.55 -9.74 16.69
C SER A 120 -12.57 -8.62 16.98
N PHE A 121 -12.44 -7.50 16.28
CA PHE A 121 -13.44 -6.44 16.29
C PHE A 121 -14.78 -6.97 15.76
N ALA A 122 -15.88 -6.71 16.48
CA ALA A 122 -17.23 -7.13 16.12
C ALA A 122 -18.16 -5.96 15.77
N GLY A 123 -17.89 -4.76 16.31
CA GLY A 123 -18.68 -3.58 16.05
C GLY A 123 -18.37 -2.45 17.01
N LEU A 124 -18.97 -1.29 16.78
CA LEU A 124 -18.86 -0.14 17.66
C LEU A 124 -20.15 0.66 17.77
N LYS A 125 -20.24 1.45 18.84
CA LYS A 125 -21.31 2.42 19.04
C LYS A 125 -20.71 3.73 19.56
N ASP A 126 -20.72 4.78 18.73
CA ASP A 126 -20.34 6.14 19.12
C ASP A 126 -21.49 6.76 19.93
N LYS A 127 -21.18 7.24 21.13
CA LYS A 127 -22.11 7.87 22.08
C LYS A 127 -21.98 9.38 22.15
N GLY A 128 -21.05 9.95 21.34
CA GLY A 128 -20.74 11.37 21.31
C GLY A 128 -19.60 11.76 22.25
N ASP A 129 -19.62 11.36 23.50
CA ASP A 129 -18.53 11.58 24.49
C ASP A 129 -17.52 10.44 24.54
N HIS A 130 -17.93 9.23 24.14
CA HIS A 130 -17.10 8.04 24.07
C HIS A 130 -17.63 7.04 23.04
N VAL A 131 -16.80 6.07 22.69
CA VAL A 131 -17.16 4.96 21.81
C VAL A 131 -17.09 3.65 22.59
N ILE A 132 -18.12 2.82 22.45
CA ILE A 132 -18.09 1.43 22.92
C ILE A 132 -17.67 0.56 21.76
N VAL A 133 -16.57 -0.16 21.91
CA VAL A 133 -16.08 -1.16 20.94
C VAL A 133 -16.45 -2.55 21.43
N HIS A 134 -17.14 -3.31 20.60
CA HIS A 134 -17.44 -4.71 20.84
C HIS A 134 -16.43 -5.58 20.09
N ALA A 135 -15.90 -6.57 20.76
CA ALA A 135 -14.91 -7.50 20.21
C ALA A 135 -15.13 -8.91 20.78
N ARG A 136 -14.50 -9.89 20.14
CA ARG A 136 -14.46 -11.27 20.63
C ARG A 136 -12.99 -11.65 20.83
N ARG A 137 -12.66 -12.02 22.07
CA ARG A 137 -11.33 -12.45 22.48
C ARG A 137 -11.37 -13.90 22.91
N GLU A 138 -10.61 -14.76 22.22
CA GLU A 138 -10.55 -16.21 22.52
C GLU A 138 -11.95 -16.86 22.62
N GLY A 139 -12.89 -16.40 21.79
CA GLY A 139 -14.27 -16.91 21.77
C GLY A 139 -15.24 -16.20 22.73
N ALA A 140 -14.75 -15.42 23.70
CA ALA A 140 -15.59 -14.67 24.65
C ALA A 140 -15.87 -13.25 24.15
N ASP A 141 -17.08 -12.76 24.35
CA ASP A 141 -17.47 -11.38 24.05
C ASP A 141 -16.82 -10.42 25.08
N VAL A 142 -16.14 -9.41 24.58
CA VAL A 142 -15.47 -8.38 25.39
C VAL A 142 -15.85 -6.99 24.86
N SER A 143 -15.78 -6.00 25.72
CA SER A 143 -16.07 -4.61 25.34
C SER A 143 -15.03 -3.65 25.89
N TYR A 144 -14.72 -2.63 25.09
CA TYR A 144 -13.82 -1.55 25.41
C TYR A 144 -14.57 -0.23 25.35
N LYS A 145 -14.26 0.66 26.29
CA LYS A 145 -14.71 2.05 26.30
C LYS A 145 -13.52 2.94 25.94
N ALA A 146 -13.64 3.77 24.92
CA ALA A 146 -12.59 4.69 24.50
C ALA A 146 -13.16 6.07 24.16
N ARG A 147 -12.35 7.12 24.28
CA ARG A 147 -12.73 8.44 23.78
C ARG A 147 -12.66 8.49 22.26
N THR A 148 -11.68 7.82 21.68
CA THR A 148 -11.48 7.75 20.21
C THR A 148 -11.17 6.31 19.80
N VAL A 149 -11.67 5.94 18.62
CA VAL A 149 -11.32 4.67 17.95
C VAL A 149 -10.59 4.97 16.65
N ILE A 150 -9.52 4.22 16.36
CA ILE A 150 -8.80 4.30 15.09
C ILE A 150 -8.93 2.95 14.37
N GLY A 151 -9.60 2.93 13.22
CA GLY A 151 -9.66 1.79 12.32
C GLY A 151 -8.41 1.75 11.43
N ALA A 152 -7.56 0.73 11.65
CA ALA A 152 -6.35 0.42 10.90
C ALA A 152 -6.38 -1.03 10.38
N ASP A 153 -7.58 -1.56 10.16
CA ASP A 153 -7.91 -2.97 9.91
C ASP A 153 -7.86 -3.38 8.43
N GLY A 154 -7.28 -2.53 7.60
CA GLY A 154 -6.93 -2.84 6.21
C GLY A 154 -8.10 -2.74 5.22
N PRO A 155 -7.92 -3.26 3.97
CA PRO A 155 -8.83 -2.98 2.86
C PRO A 155 -10.25 -3.53 3.06
N SER A 156 -10.40 -4.59 3.86
CA SER A 156 -11.71 -5.20 4.19
C SER A 156 -12.28 -4.71 5.52
N SER A 157 -11.97 -3.50 5.91
CA SER A 157 -12.27 -2.88 7.21
C SER A 157 -13.69 -3.12 7.71
N LEU A 158 -13.81 -3.69 8.89
CA LEU A 158 -15.06 -3.81 9.61
C LEU A 158 -15.41 -2.51 10.33
N VAL A 159 -14.40 -1.71 10.71
CA VAL A 159 -14.62 -0.39 11.29
C VAL A 159 -15.31 0.54 10.29
N ILE A 160 -14.87 0.54 9.01
CA ILE A 160 -15.58 1.29 7.94
C ILE A 160 -17.03 0.82 7.82
N ARG A 161 -17.27 -0.49 7.78
CA ARG A 161 -18.63 -1.03 7.64
C ARG A 161 -19.54 -0.63 8.80
N SER A 162 -19.00 -0.47 10.00
CA SER A 162 -19.74 0.01 11.16
C SER A 162 -20.11 1.48 11.07
N VAL A 163 -19.30 2.31 10.40
CA VAL A 163 -19.50 3.77 10.27
C VAL A 163 -20.19 4.14 8.96
N TYR A 164 -19.87 3.44 7.87
CA TYR A 164 -20.34 3.65 6.50
C TYR A 164 -20.72 2.31 5.86
N PRO A 165 -21.89 1.72 6.19
CA PRO A 165 -22.26 0.38 5.72
C PRO A 165 -22.26 0.21 4.19
N ASP A 166 -22.61 1.25 3.45
CA ASP A 166 -22.69 1.22 1.98
C ASP A 166 -21.38 1.57 1.25
N TYR A 167 -20.36 2.03 1.97
CA TYR A 167 -19.08 2.41 1.34
C TYR A 167 -18.45 1.27 0.51
N PRO A 168 -18.42 0.01 0.96
CA PRO A 168 -17.85 -1.07 0.17
C PRO A 168 -18.52 -1.32 -1.19
N LYS A 169 -19.80 -0.92 -1.33
CA LYS A 169 -20.56 -1.03 -2.60
C LYS A 169 -20.25 0.11 -3.56
N GLN A 170 -19.63 1.18 -3.08
CA GLN A 170 -19.39 2.42 -3.82
C GLN A 170 -17.98 2.53 -4.40
N ILE A 171 -17.15 1.54 -4.17
CA ILE A 171 -15.76 1.49 -4.63
C ILE A 171 -15.51 0.25 -5.48
N PRO A 172 -14.66 0.34 -6.52
CA PRO A 172 -14.22 -0.84 -7.25
C PRO A 172 -13.31 -1.69 -6.37
N TRP A 173 -13.43 -3.02 -6.50
CA TRP A 173 -12.61 -3.98 -5.78
C TRP A 173 -11.66 -4.67 -6.72
N PHE A 174 -10.38 -4.71 -6.31
CA PHE A 174 -9.34 -5.47 -6.97
C PHE A 174 -8.77 -6.50 -6.02
N PHE A 175 -8.25 -7.56 -6.59
CA PHE A 175 -7.59 -8.64 -5.86
C PHE A 175 -6.20 -8.83 -6.42
N VAL A 176 -5.29 -9.29 -5.59
CA VAL A 176 -3.96 -9.72 -5.99
C VAL A 176 -3.72 -11.13 -5.49
N GLY A 177 -3.05 -11.92 -6.28
CA GLY A 177 -2.57 -13.23 -5.90
C GLY A 177 -1.13 -13.41 -6.34
N GLN A 178 -0.37 -14.19 -5.60
CA GLN A 178 1.01 -14.53 -5.92
C GLN A 178 1.25 -16.02 -5.68
N LYS A 179 2.13 -16.59 -6.51
CA LYS A 179 2.63 -17.96 -6.34
C LYS A 179 4.14 -17.93 -6.20
N PHE A 180 4.61 -18.90 -5.46
CA PHE A 180 6.03 -19.10 -5.15
C PHE A 180 6.55 -20.26 -5.97
N HIS A 181 7.67 -20.07 -6.64
CA HIS A 181 8.29 -21.05 -7.52
C HIS A 181 9.75 -21.23 -7.19
N ASP A 182 10.21 -22.46 -7.22
CA ASP A 182 11.65 -22.72 -7.21
C ASP A 182 12.24 -22.30 -8.56
N ILE A 183 13.44 -21.73 -8.51
CA ILE A 183 14.09 -21.14 -9.67
C ILE A 183 14.85 -22.24 -10.41
N VAL A 184 14.50 -22.49 -11.67
CA VAL A 184 15.31 -23.32 -12.58
C VAL A 184 16.31 -22.42 -13.31
N GLU A 185 15.84 -21.29 -13.87
CA GLU A 185 16.67 -20.25 -14.46
C GLU A 185 15.92 -18.91 -14.38
N CYS A 186 16.60 -17.88 -13.89
CA CYS A 186 16.00 -16.54 -13.81
C CYS A 186 17.04 -15.46 -14.12
N PRO A 187 17.03 -14.88 -15.33
CA PRO A 187 17.90 -13.80 -15.72
C PRO A 187 17.53 -12.44 -15.12
N LEU A 188 16.39 -12.34 -14.42
CA LEU A 188 15.98 -11.09 -13.79
C LEU A 188 16.90 -10.72 -12.64
N ASP A 189 17.27 -9.44 -12.53
CA ASP A 189 18.10 -8.95 -11.43
C ASP A 189 17.32 -9.04 -10.10
N THR A 190 17.81 -9.87 -9.18
CA THR A 190 17.19 -10.13 -7.88
C THR A 190 17.18 -8.91 -6.94
N GLN A 191 17.94 -7.88 -7.24
CA GLN A 191 17.99 -6.63 -6.48
C GLN A 191 16.85 -5.66 -6.84
N TYR A 192 16.03 -6.00 -7.86
CA TYR A 192 14.90 -5.20 -8.29
C TYR A 192 13.58 -5.94 -8.17
N PHE A 193 12.53 -5.19 -7.89
CA PHE A 193 11.17 -5.61 -8.13
C PHE A 193 10.80 -5.33 -9.58
N HIS A 194 10.28 -6.33 -10.28
CA HIS A 194 9.92 -6.26 -11.69
C HIS A 194 8.42 -6.12 -11.84
N PHE A 195 7.99 -5.12 -12.61
CA PHE A 195 6.58 -4.86 -12.92
C PHE A 195 6.37 -4.88 -14.44
N TRP A 196 5.32 -5.56 -14.91
CA TRP A 196 4.94 -5.62 -16.32
C TRP A 196 3.67 -4.84 -16.56
N PHE A 197 3.75 -3.89 -17.48
CA PHE A 197 2.62 -3.16 -18.03
C PHE A 197 2.31 -3.70 -19.41
N HIS A 198 1.59 -4.83 -19.49
CA HIS A 198 1.30 -5.51 -20.75
C HIS A 198 -0.18 -5.86 -20.83
N PRO A 199 -0.88 -5.56 -21.98
CA PRO A 199 -2.33 -5.81 -22.14
C PRO A 199 -2.74 -7.24 -21.84
N ASP A 200 -1.92 -8.21 -22.23
CA ASP A 200 -2.25 -9.63 -22.12
C ASP A 200 -1.95 -10.23 -20.74
N LEU A 201 -1.24 -9.51 -19.89
CA LEU A 201 -0.84 -10.00 -18.56
C LEU A 201 -1.80 -9.58 -17.43
N GLY A 202 -2.81 -8.75 -17.74
CA GLY A 202 -3.78 -8.27 -16.76
C GLY A 202 -3.44 -6.89 -16.18
N HIS A 203 -4.14 -6.51 -15.12
CA HIS A 203 -4.10 -5.14 -14.60
C HIS A 203 -2.80 -4.78 -13.91
N TYR A 204 -2.15 -5.75 -13.31
CA TYR A 204 -0.98 -5.56 -12.46
C TYR A 204 -0.24 -6.88 -12.37
N THR A 205 1.00 -6.91 -12.82
CA THR A 205 1.83 -8.11 -12.82
C THR A 205 3.20 -7.77 -12.28
N TRP A 206 3.69 -8.58 -11.35
CA TRP A 206 5.02 -8.40 -10.75
C TRP A 206 5.74 -9.71 -10.55
N SER A 207 7.06 -9.61 -10.44
CA SER A 207 7.91 -10.73 -10.02
C SER A 207 9.12 -10.20 -9.25
N HIS A 208 9.59 -10.99 -8.28
CA HIS A 208 10.80 -10.70 -7.52
C HIS A 208 11.33 -11.97 -6.84
N ALA A 209 12.61 -11.97 -6.52
CA ALA A 209 13.21 -13.03 -5.72
C ALA A 209 12.90 -12.83 -4.23
N ARG A 210 12.60 -13.92 -3.51
CA ARG A 210 12.36 -13.93 -2.07
C ARG A 210 12.69 -15.29 -1.47
N ASP A 211 13.60 -15.31 -0.50
CA ASP A 211 13.96 -16.49 0.28
C ASP A 211 14.31 -17.72 -0.59
N GLY A 212 15.07 -17.49 -1.66
CA GLY A 212 15.49 -18.54 -2.60
C GLY A 212 14.45 -18.91 -3.66
N GLN A 213 13.27 -18.33 -3.63
CA GLN A 213 12.19 -18.57 -4.60
C GLN A 213 11.94 -17.33 -5.47
N GLN A 214 11.35 -17.56 -6.64
CA GLN A 214 10.79 -16.50 -7.49
C GLN A 214 9.29 -16.37 -7.22
N ILE A 215 8.87 -15.20 -6.84
CA ILE A 215 7.46 -14.87 -6.69
C ILE A 215 6.94 -14.30 -8.00
N VAL A 216 5.80 -14.80 -8.45
CA VAL A 216 5.06 -14.26 -9.59
C VAL A 216 3.66 -13.89 -9.12
N GLY A 217 3.31 -12.62 -9.24
CA GLY A 217 2.04 -12.10 -8.80
C GLY A 217 1.24 -11.45 -9.92
N VAL A 218 -0.08 -11.52 -9.78
CA VAL A 218 -1.04 -10.93 -10.72
C VAL A 218 -2.18 -10.23 -10.00
N GLY A 219 -2.60 -9.10 -10.54
CA GLY A 219 -3.85 -8.44 -10.18
C GLY A 219 -5.02 -8.97 -11.03
N PHE A 220 -6.18 -9.13 -10.39
CA PHE A 220 -7.38 -9.64 -11.04
C PHE A 220 -8.65 -9.01 -10.44
N LYS A 221 -9.74 -9.05 -11.19
CA LYS A 221 -11.07 -8.62 -10.74
C LYS A 221 -11.88 -9.80 -10.21
N ARG A 222 -12.97 -9.49 -9.52
CA ARG A 222 -13.94 -10.50 -9.09
C ARG A 222 -14.50 -11.24 -10.30
N GLY A 223 -14.43 -12.57 -10.27
CA GLY A 223 -14.87 -13.45 -11.38
C GLY A 223 -13.77 -13.84 -12.36
N ASP A 224 -12.61 -13.21 -12.32
CA ASP A 224 -11.46 -13.63 -13.12
C ASP A 224 -10.89 -14.96 -12.59
N ASN A 225 -10.36 -15.77 -13.52
CA ASN A 225 -9.64 -16.98 -13.15
C ASN A 225 -8.17 -16.66 -12.85
N PHE A 226 -7.83 -16.60 -11.58
CA PHE A 226 -6.46 -16.32 -11.12
C PHE A 226 -5.44 -17.31 -11.69
N ASP A 227 -5.72 -18.61 -11.67
CA ASP A 227 -4.77 -19.62 -12.14
C ASP A 227 -4.50 -19.53 -13.64
N ALA A 228 -5.52 -19.24 -14.44
CA ALA A 228 -5.35 -19.03 -15.88
C ALA A 228 -4.49 -17.79 -16.18
N ARG A 229 -4.74 -16.69 -15.47
CA ARG A 229 -3.93 -15.46 -15.59
C ARG A 229 -2.49 -15.71 -15.16
N HIS A 230 -2.30 -16.37 -14.04
CA HIS A 230 -0.97 -16.69 -13.53
C HIS A 230 -0.19 -17.58 -14.52
N ARG A 231 -0.79 -18.65 -15.04
CA ARG A 231 -0.14 -19.50 -16.08
C ARG A 231 0.25 -18.70 -17.32
N ASN A 232 -0.58 -17.75 -17.74
CA ASN A 232 -0.26 -16.87 -18.86
C ASN A 232 0.98 -16.00 -18.57
N VAL A 233 1.08 -15.45 -17.36
CA VAL A 233 2.26 -14.67 -16.94
C VAL A 233 3.51 -15.55 -16.93
N VAL A 234 3.48 -16.73 -16.31
CA VAL A 234 4.64 -17.64 -16.26
C VAL A 234 5.11 -18.00 -17.66
N ARG A 235 4.18 -18.33 -18.58
CA ARG A 235 4.50 -18.60 -19.99
C ARG A 235 5.15 -17.38 -20.66
N TYR A 236 4.60 -16.19 -20.47
CA TYR A 236 5.18 -14.96 -21.02
C TYR A 236 6.60 -14.70 -20.49
N LEU A 237 6.83 -14.89 -19.19
CA LEU A 237 8.15 -14.75 -18.60
C LEU A 237 9.15 -15.74 -19.20
N ALA A 238 8.74 -16.97 -19.44
CA ALA A 238 9.60 -17.97 -20.09
C ALA A 238 9.95 -17.59 -21.54
N GLU A 239 8.94 -17.21 -22.34
CA GLU A 239 9.10 -16.92 -23.76
C GLU A 239 9.84 -15.59 -24.03
N LYS A 240 9.62 -14.57 -23.20
CA LYS A 240 10.11 -13.21 -23.45
C LYS A 240 11.30 -12.80 -22.59
N HIS A 241 11.45 -13.42 -21.41
CA HIS A 241 12.49 -13.06 -20.46
C HIS A 241 13.40 -14.23 -20.08
N GLY A 242 13.20 -15.42 -20.64
CA GLY A 242 14.04 -16.59 -20.33
C GLY A 242 13.87 -17.12 -18.90
N VAL A 243 12.83 -16.72 -18.20
CA VAL A 243 12.58 -17.15 -16.82
C VAL A 243 11.95 -18.53 -16.81
N ARG A 244 12.66 -19.53 -16.31
CA ARG A 244 12.16 -20.91 -16.17
C ARG A 244 11.98 -21.23 -14.70
N LEU A 245 10.75 -21.57 -14.33
CA LEU A 245 10.32 -21.83 -12.97
C LEU A 245 9.76 -23.26 -12.86
N SER A 246 9.90 -23.86 -11.67
CA SER A 246 9.20 -25.10 -11.31
C SER A 246 7.68 -24.89 -11.24
N GLU A 247 6.93 -25.96 -10.99
CA GLU A 247 5.57 -25.79 -10.48
C GLU A 247 5.60 -24.99 -9.16
N HIS A 248 4.50 -24.27 -8.87
CA HIS A 248 4.44 -23.47 -7.65
C HIS A 248 4.39 -24.35 -6.41
N THR A 249 5.14 -23.93 -5.39
CA THR A 249 5.21 -24.62 -4.09
C THR A 249 4.08 -24.17 -3.16
N SER A 250 3.67 -22.89 -3.27
CA SER A 250 2.60 -22.29 -2.48
C SER A 250 1.95 -21.11 -3.19
N HIS A 251 0.82 -20.65 -2.69
CA HIS A 251 0.12 -19.47 -3.21
C HIS A 251 -0.50 -18.65 -2.09
N GLU A 252 -0.66 -17.38 -2.35
CA GLU A 252 -1.29 -16.40 -1.46
C GLU A 252 -2.18 -15.45 -2.25
N GLY A 253 -3.23 -14.94 -1.64
CA GLY A 253 -4.09 -13.93 -2.26
C GLY A 253 -4.80 -13.05 -1.23
N CYS A 254 -5.04 -11.81 -1.59
CA CYS A 254 -5.80 -10.88 -0.76
C CYS A 254 -6.56 -9.85 -1.60
N ALA A 255 -7.50 -9.16 -0.96
CA ALA A 255 -8.08 -7.95 -1.52
C ALA A 255 -7.03 -6.84 -1.44
N GLU A 256 -6.72 -6.25 -2.59
CA GLU A 256 -5.87 -5.06 -2.68
C GLU A 256 -6.75 -3.93 -3.19
N ASN A 257 -7.10 -3.00 -2.30
CA ASN A 257 -8.12 -2.02 -2.64
C ASN A 257 -7.53 -0.77 -3.27
N PHE A 258 -7.23 -0.82 -4.57
CA PHE A 258 -6.88 0.34 -5.37
C PHE A 258 -8.04 1.34 -5.54
N GLY A 259 -9.26 0.87 -5.34
CA GLY A 259 -10.48 1.60 -5.67
C GLY A 259 -10.55 3.01 -5.08
N PRO A 260 -10.41 3.22 -3.77
CA PRO A 260 -10.51 4.55 -3.17
C PRO A 260 -9.49 5.54 -3.73
N SER A 261 -8.24 5.14 -3.89
CA SER A 261 -7.18 5.97 -4.48
C SER A 261 -7.45 6.26 -5.96
N LEU A 262 -7.85 5.23 -6.72
CA LEU A 262 -8.14 5.34 -8.15
C LEU A 262 -9.27 6.33 -8.44
N ILE A 263 -10.35 6.33 -7.64
CA ILE A 263 -11.50 7.24 -7.83
C ILE A 263 -11.47 8.47 -6.91
N ASN A 264 -10.36 8.68 -6.20
CA ASN A 264 -10.17 9.78 -5.25
C ASN A 264 -11.23 9.83 -4.15
N ARG A 265 -11.60 8.68 -3.60
CA ARG A 265 -12.67 8.54 -2.60
C ARG A 265 -12.15 7.99 -1.29
N TYR A 266 -11.40 8.83 -0.58
CA TYR A 266 -10.86 8.50 0.74
C TYR A 266 -11.90 8.63 1.84
N VAL A 267 -11.76 7.81 2.90
CA VAL A 267 -12.64 7.82 4.08
C VAL A 267 -11.79 8.01 5.33
N PHE A 268 -12.13 9.03 6.11
CA PHE A 268 -11.36 9.42 7.32
C PHE A 268 -12.08 9.13 8.63
N GLY A 269 -13.28 8.53 8.57
CA GLY A 269 -14.12 8.24 9.71
C GLY A 269 -15.20 9.30 9.98
N LYS A 270 -15.87 9.20 11.13
CA LYS A 270 -16.99 10.07 11.56
C LYS A 270 -16.99 10.17 13.09
N GLY A 271 -17.28 11.36 13.63
CA GLY A 271 -17.34 11.59 15.05
C GLY A 271 -16.02 11.27 15.75
N ASN A 272 -16.06 10.37 16.73
CA ASN A 272 -14.88 9.92 17.47
C ASN A 272 -14.18 8.69 16.84
N VAL A 273 -14.57 8.30 15.64
CA VAL A 273 -13.97 7.18 14.93
C VAL A 273 -13.15 7.70 13.75
N LEU A 274 -11.84 7.44 13.76
CA LEU A 274 -10.93 7.74 12.66
C LEU A 274 -10.66 6.47 11.85
N ILE A 275 -10.38 6.63 10.54
CA ILE A 275 -9.97 5.54 9.64
C ILE A 275 -8.64 5.93 9.02
N THR A 276 -7.68 4.99 8.99
CA THR A 276 -6.34 5.24 8.47
C THR A 276 -5.78 4.07 7.66
N GLY A 277 -4.65 4.27 7.04
CA GLY A 277 -3.97 3.25 6.23
C GLY A 277 -4.77 2.83 5.01
N GLN A 278 -4.63 1.57 4.61
CA GLN A 278 -5.31 1.04 3.45
C GLN A 278 -6.84 0.97 3.64
N ALA A 279 -7.32 0.90 4.89
CA ALA A 279 -8.75 1.04 5.19
C ALA A 279 -9.29 2.39 4.69
N SER A 280 -8.55 3.48 4.88
CA SER A 280 -8.90 4.81 4.38
C SER A 280 -8.72 4.98 2.86
N GLY A 281 -8.02 4.05 2.21
CA GLY A 281 -7.71 4.10 0.79
C GLY A 281 -6.27 4.54 0.46
N PHE A 282 -5.38 4.62 1.43
CA PHE A 282 -3.98 4.99 1.17
C PHE A 282 -3.19 3.83 0.57
N LEU A 283 -2.96 3.94 -0.73
CA LEU A 283 -2.17 3.00 -1.51
C LEU A 283 -1.56 3.74 -2.70
N ASN A 284 -0.27 3.58 -2.97
CA ASN A 284 0.34 4.19 -4.13
C ASN A 284 0.05 3.40 -5.43
N MET A 285 0.37 3.98 -6.58
CA MET A 285 0.03 3.40 -7.88
C MET A 285 0.78 2.11 -8.23
N ILE A 286 1.90 1.83 -7.58
CA ILE A 286 2.66 0.57 -7.75
C ILE A 286 2.32 -0.48 -6.68
N GLY A 287 1.25 -0.27 -5.89
CA GLY A 287 0.83 -1.21 -4.86
C GLY A 287 1.70 -1.19 -3.58
N GLU A 288 2.69 -0.29 -3.47
CA GLU A 288 3.42 -0.09 -2.22
C GLU A 288 2.57 0.75 -1.27
N GLY A 289 1.91 0.09 -0.33
CA GLY A 289 1.03 0.74 0.64
C GLY A 289 1.69 1.04 1.98
N MET A 290 2.86 0.47 2.27
CA MET A 290 3.47 0.53 3.60
C MET A 290 3.88 1.95 4.00
N SER A 291 4.50 2.70 3.11
CA SER A 291 4.86 4.10 3.39
C SER A 291 3.64 4.99 3.60
N CYS A 292 2.63 4.87 2.75
CA CYS A 292 1.38 5.63 2.90
C CYS A 292 0.67 5.29 4.21
N THR A 293 0.64 4.01 4.60
CA THR A 293 -0.03 3.56 5.82
C THR A 293 0.71 3.97 7.09
N LEU A 294 2.04 3.96 7.09
CA LEU A 294 2.86 4.48 8.19
C LEU A 294 2.56 5.95 8.45
N HIS A 295 2.63 6.78 7.41
CA HIS A 295 2.40 8.21 7.54
C HIS A 295 0.96 8.55 7.92
N SER A 296 -0.04 7.95 7.27
CA SER A 296 -1.44 8.20 7.61
C SER A 296 -1.80 7.70 9.01
N GLY A 297 -1.19 6.59 9.47
CA GLY A 297 -1.32 6.08 10.82
C GLY A 297 -0.76 7.05 11.86
N ALA A 298 0.47 7.54 11.66
CA ALA A 298 1.08 8.54 12.51
C ALA A 298 0.24 9.82 12.60
N LEU A 299 -0.23 10.34 11.46
CA LEU A 299 -1.10 11.52 11.42
C LEU A 299 -2.43 11.31 12.15
N ALA A 300 -2.98 10.09 12.16
CA ALA A 300 -4.18 9.77 12.94
C ALA A 300 -3.87 9.83 14.45
N GLY A 301 -2.76 9.24 14.89
CA GLY A 301 -2.33 9.33 16.29
C GLY A 301 -2.04 10.77 16.73
N GLU A 302 -1.27 11.52 15.94
CA GLU A 302 -0.97 12.93 16.19
C GLU A 302 -2.23 13.78 16.25
N ALA A 303 -3.22 13.52 15.39
CA ALA A 303 -4.49 14.25 15.39
C ALA A 303 -5.28 14.04 16.68
N VAL A 304 -5.24 12.84 17.27
CA VAL A 304 -5.90 12.59 18.57
C VAL A 304 -5.21 13.37 19.69
N VAL A 305 -3.87 13.34 19.73
CA VAL A 305 -3.09 14.10 20.73
C VAL A 305 -3.37 15.60 20.60
N GLU A 306 -3.32 16.13 19.39
CA GLU A 306 -3.57 17.54 19.12
C GLU A 306 -5.01 17.96 19.42
N ALA A 307 -6.00 17.13 19.05
CA ALA A 307 -7.41 17.36 19.32
C ALA A 307 -7.68 17.45 20.84
N ARG A 308 -7.07 16.53 21.60
CA ARG A 308 -7.16 16.56 23.08
C ARG A 308 -6.53 17.83 23.66
N ARG A 309 -5.33 18.18 23.20
CA ARG A 309 -4.61 19.37 23.68
C ARG A 309 -5.37 20.66 23.44
N ARG A 310 -6.05 20.77 22.29
CA ARG A 310 -6.77 21.98 21.87
C ARG A 310 -8.28 21.95 22.13
N ALA A 311 -8.80 20.91 22.74
CA ALA A 311 -10.23 20.68 22.94
C ALA A 311 -11.04 20.85 21.62
N ARG A 312 -10.55 20.24 20.53
CA ARG A 312 -11.19 20.31 19.21
C ARG A 312 -11.75 18.95 18.79
N PRO A 313 -12.76 18.92 17.89
CA PRO A 313 -13.25 17.67 17.31
C PRO A 313 -12.13 16.95 16.58
N VAL A 314 -11.87 15.69 16.96
CA VAL A 314 -10.75 14.88 16.43
C VAL A 314 -10.83 14.69 14.91
N GLN A 315 -12.03 14.55 14.39
CA GLN A 315 -12.29 14.40 12.95
C GLN A 315 -11.85 15.61 12.14
N GLU A 316 -12.05 16.83 12.67
CA GLU A 316 -11.63 18.07 12.01
C GLU A 316 -10.10 18.16 11.96
N VAL A 317 -9.46 17.90 13.10
CA VAL A 317 -7.99 17.92 13.20
C VAL A 317 -7.38 16.91 12.25
N TYR A 318 -7.87 15.67 12.23
CA TYR A 318 -7.34 14.61 11.37
C TYR A 318 -7.49 14.95 9.89
N ARG A 319 -8.66 15.42 9.43
CA ARG A 319 -8.89 15.81 8.03
C ARG A 319 -7.90 16.86 7.55
N ARG A 320 -7.60 17.85 8.41
CA ARG A 320 -6.61 18.88 8.10
C ARG A 320 -5.20 18.29 8.00
N MET A 321 -4.80 17.47 8.95
CA MET A 321 -3.44 16.92 9.00
C MET A 321 -3.18 15.92 7.86
N VAL A 322 -4.14 15.08 7.55
CA VAL A 322 -4.00 14.04 6.51
C VAL A 322 -4.08 14.58 5.06
N ALA A 323 -4.48 15.85 4.89
CA ALA A 323 -4.69 16.44 3.56
C ALA A 323 -3.44 16.43 2.66
N SER A 324 -2.24 16.54 3.24
CA SER A 324 -0.98 16.45 2.49
C SER A 324 -0.74 15.05 1.95
N GLU A 325 -1.05 14.02 2.74
CA GLU A 325 -0.92 12.61 2.31
C GLU A 325 -1.96 12.25 1.25
N VAL A 326 -3.17 12.78 1.38
CA VAL A 326 -4.22 12.66 0.34
C VAL A 326 -3.74 13.24 -0.98
N ARG A 327 -3.22 14.49 -0.98
CA ARG A 327 -2.69 15.11 -2.20
C ARG A 327 -1.58 14.26 -2.81
N ARG A 328 -0.60 13.85 -1.99
CA ARG A 328 0.52 13.02 -2.44
C ARG A 328 0.03 11.73 -3.11
N THR A 329 -0.88 11.00 -2.46
CA THR A 329 -1.43 9.76 -3.02
C THR A 329 -2.27 10.03 -4.27
N THR A 330 -3.08 11.07 -4.26
CA THR A 330 -3.91 11.50 -5.40
C THR A 330 -3.06 11.82 -6.62
N ASP A 331 -1.98 12.57 -6.45
CA ASP A 331 -1.09 12.98 -7.55
C ASP A 331 -0.40 11.78 -8.21
N GLN A 332 -0.07 10.75 -7.45
CA GLN A 332 0.48 9.50 -8.00
C GLN A 332 -0.53 8.75 -8.89
N TRP A 333 -1.83 8.82 -8.59
CA TRP A 333 -2.88 8.16 -9.36
C TRP A 333 -3.39 8.96 -10.57
N ASN A 334 -3.10 10.25 -10.64
CA ASN A 334 -3.59 11.12 -11.71
C ASN A 334 -3.25 10.60 -13.12
N PRO A 335 -2.01 10.13 -13.43
CA PRO A 335 -1.70 9.60 -14.75
C PRO A 335 -2.61 8.43 -15.14
N LEU A 336 -2.92 7.58 -14.18
CA LEU A 336 -3.76 6.41 -14.38
C LEU A 336 -5.23 6.77 -14.57
N ARG A 337 -5.74 7.75 -13.82
CA ARG A 337 -7.13 8.24 -13.98
C ARG A 337 -7.38 8.80 -15.37
N ILE A 338 -6.41 9.51 -15.94
CA ILE A 338 -6.48 10.03 -17.30
C ILE A 338 -6.51 8.87 -18.31
N ALA A 339 -5.65 7.86 -18.08
CA ALA A 339 -5.57 6.69 -18.94
C ALA A 339 -6.86 5.85 -18.92
N PHE A 340 -7.58 5.81 -17.81
CA PHE A 340 -8.69 4.88 -17.61
C PHE A 340 -10.08 5.45 -17.89
N GLY A 341 -10.23 6.76 -17.97
CA GLY A 341 -11.52 7.42 -18.23
C GLY A 341 -12.65 7.04 -17.28
N LYS A 342 -12.99 5.73 -17.24
CA LYS A 342 -13.96 5.14 -16.31
C LYS A 342 -13.29 4.02 -15.50
N PRO A 343 -12.90 4.25 -14.24
CA PRO A 343 -12.15 3.30 -13.42
C PRO A 343 -12.83 1.94 -13.22
N HIS A 344 -14.15 1.88 -13.34
CA HIS A 344 -14.93 0.66 -13.11
C HIS A 344 -14.87 -0.32 -14.29
N GLU A 345 -14.54 0.16 -15.50
CA GLU A 345 -14.58 -0.64 -16.74
C GLU A 345 -13.17 -0.96 -17.27
N ALA A 346 -12.14 -0.36 -16.71
CA ALA A 346 -10.83 -0.36 -17.32
C ALA A 346 -10.04 -1.66 -17.09
N ASP A 347 -9.69 -2.31 -18.18
CA ASP A 347 -8.48 -3.11 -18.28
C ASP A 347 -7.30 -2.17 -18.46
N PHE A 348 -6.43 -2.14 -17.46
CA PHE A 348 -5.34 -1.17 -17.33
C PHE A 348 -4.51 -1.00 -18.60
N PRO A 349 -3.99 -2.05 -19.21
CA PRO A 349 -3.17 -1.92 -20.40
C PRO A 349 -3.97 -1.65 -21.68
N ALA A 350 -5.18 -2.19 -21.80
CA ALA A 350 -6.03 -1.96 -22.96
C ALA A 350 -6.52 -0.51 -23.05
N ALA A 351 -6.74 0.14 -21.90
CA ALA A 351 -7.12 1.54 -21.84
C ALA A 351 -6.01 2.46 -22.35
N LEU A 352 -4.73 2.18 -22.02
CA LEU A 352 -3.58 2.95 -22.53
C LEU A 352 -3.48 2.91 -24.07
N MET A 353 -3.82 1.77 -24.67
CA MET A 353 -3.80 1.62 -26.13
C MET A 353 -4.91 2.41 -26.85
N LYS A 354 -6.02 2.68 -26.15
CA LYS A 354 -7.19 3.40 -26.70
C LYS A 354 -7.15 4.91 -26.50
N LEU A 355 -6.10 5.46 -25.86
CA LEU A 355 -5.97 6.89 -25.63
C LEU A 355 -5.82 7.68 -26.92
N THR A 356 -6.54 8.78 -27.03
CA THR A 356 -6.34 9.80 -28.06
C THR A 356 -4.96 10.47 -27.89
N TRP A 357 -4.44 11.11 -28.94
CA TRP A 357 -3.17 11.84 -28.89
C TRP A 357 -3.14 12.90 -27.78
N ARG A 358 -4.26 13.58 -27.54
CA ARG A 358 -4.40 14.55 -26.45
C ARG A 358 -4.29 13.90 -25.08
N GLU A 359 -4.96 12.77 -24.86
CA GLU A 359 -4.91 12.02 -23.62
C GLU A 359 -3.52 11.43 -23.37
N ARG A 360 -2.84 10.92 -24.41
CA ARG A 360 -1.44 10.48 -24.33
C ARG A 360 -0.52 11.61 -23.90
N GLY A 361 -0.72 12.84 -24.42
CA GLY A 361 0.01 14.03 -24.00
C GLY A 361 -0.22 14.38 -22.53
N LEU A 362 -1.45 14.26 -22.04
CA LEU A 362 -1.79 14.47 -20.64
C LEU A 362 -1.18 13.40 -19.72
N VAL A 363 -1.25 12.14 -20.11
CA VAL A 363 -0.62 11.02 -19.37
C VAL A 363 0.90 11.20 -19.30
N LEU A 364 1.54 11.54 -20.42
CA LEU A 364 2.97 11.83 -20.46
C LEU A 364 3.35 13.00 -19.56
N ARG A 365 2.57 14.10 -19.57
CA ARG A 365 2.77 15.25 -18.69
C ARG A 365 2.66 14.85 -17.21
N ASP A 366 1.67 14.06 -16.85
CA ASP A 366 1.41 13.70 -15.46
C ASP A 366 2.34 12.56 -14.99
N MET A 367 2.73 11.64 -15.88
CA MET A 367 3.86 10.72 -15.67
C MET A 367 5.16 11.48 -15.43
N TRP A 368 5.39 12.53 -16.21
CA TRP A 368 6.54 13.40 -16.07
C TRP A 368 6.54 14.15 -14.74
N ARG A 369 5.41 14.72 -14.36
CA ARG A 369 5.21 15.30 -13.02
C ARG A 369 5.45 14.28 -11.91
N PHE A 370 4.96 13.07 -12.08
CA PHE A 370 5.19 11.98 -11.15
C PHE A 370 6.69 11.69 -11.00
N LEU A 371 7.43 11.53 -12.09
CA LEU A 371 8.87 11.27 -12.07
C LEU A 371 9.67 12.42 -11.44
N LEU A 372 9.27 13.66 -11.71
CA LEU A 372 9.93 14.86 -11.13
C LEU A 372 9.58 15.07 -9.65
N LEU A 373 8.35 14.76 -9.25
CA LEU A 373 7.86 14.94 -7.88
C LEU A 373 8.16 13.73 -6.98
N TYR A 374 8.37 12.54 -7.58
CA TYR A 374 8.68 11.32 -6.86
C TYR A 374 10.19 11.26 -6.56
N LYS A 375 10.58 12.01 -5.54
CA LYS A 375 11.99 12.15 -5.11
C LYS A 375 12.63 10.84 -4.61
N GLU A 376 11.90 9.73 -4.70
CA GLU A 376 12.36 8.43 -4.21
C GLU A 376 13.20 7.64 -5.23
N PHE A 377 13.22 8.09 -6.52
CA PHE A 377 14.02 7.47 -7.57
C PHE A 377 15.12 8.41 -8.08
N LYS A 378 16.36 7.91 -8.11
CA LYS A 378 17.56 8.68 -8.58
C LYS A 378 17.43 9.18 -10.02
N TRP A 379 16.68 8.48 -10.85
CA TRP A 379 16.68 8.65 -12.30
C TRP A 379 15.49 9.45 -12.84
N GLY A 380 14.59 9.90 -12.02
CA GLY A 380 13.45 10.70 -12.49
C GLY A 380 13.91 11.85 -13.39
N ARG A 381 14.97 12.57 -12.98
CA ARG A 381 15.56 13.67 -13.75
C ARG A 381 16.33 13.20 -14.99
N GLN A 382 17.01 12.05 -14.93
CA GLN A 382 17.81 11.54 -16.07
C GLN A 382 16.95 10.86 -17.13
N ILE A 383 15.91 10.11 -16.74
CA ILE A 383 14.91 9.58 -17.69
C ILE A 383 14.20 10.75 -18.36
N ALA A 384 13.91 11.78 -17.62
CA ALA A 384 13.35 13.02 -18.11
C ALA A 384 14.22 13.63 -19.20
N LEU A 385 15.48 13.79 -18.92
CA LEU A 385 16.45 14.34 -19.89
C LEU A 385 16.65 13.40 -21.10
N ALA A 386 16.72 12.10 -20.90
CA ALA A 386 16.89 11.13 -21.99
C ALA A 386 15.65 11.04 -22.89
N ALA A 387 14.43 11.11 -22.32
CA ALA A 387 13.20 11.18 -23.09
C ALA A 387 13.08 12.49 -23.86
N ALA A 388 13.44 13.62 -23.24
CA ALA A 388 13.47 14.92 -23.90
C ALA A 388 14.46 14.95 -25.07
N GLN A 389 15.65 14.37 -24.89
CA GLN A 389 16.67 14.26 -25.95
C GLN A 389 16.19 13.38 -27.11
N ARG A 390 15.51 12.23 -26.82
CA ARG A 390 14.96 11.36 -27.85
C ARG A 390 13.78 12.00 -28.59
N LEU A 391 12.92 12.73 -27.90
CA LEU A 391 11.81 13.47 -28.51
C LEU A 391 12.34 14.65 -29.35
N ALA A 392 13.40 15.32 -28.91
CA ALA A 392 14.07 16.37 -29.69
C ALA A 392 14.73 15.79 -30.94
N ALA A 393 15.40 14.66 -30.84
CA ALA A 393 16.01 13.94 -31.96
C ALA A 393 14.95 13.41 -32.97
N ALA A 394 13.74 13.10 -32.50
CA ALA A 394 12.59 12.71 -33.33
C ALA A 394 11.81 13.91 -33.90
N GLY A 395 12.28 15.14 -33.72
CA GLY A 395 11.70 16.35 -34.33
C GLY A 395 10.44 16.87 -33.64
N TYR A 396 10.17 16.52 -32.40
CA TYR A 396 9.01 17.05 -31.66
C TYR A 396 9.27 18.47 -31.14
N PRO A 397 8.48 19.48 -31.58
CA PRO A 397 8.78 20.91 -31.33
C PRO A 397 8.77 21.36 -29.86
N GLY A 398 8.18 20.59 -28.96
CA GLY A 398 8.08 20.91 -27.53
C GLY A 398 9.24 20.42 -26.66
N ALA A 399 10.15 19.59 -27.20
CA ALA A 399 11.21 18.94 -26.44
C ALA A 399 12.36 19.86 -26.02
N ARG A 400 12.42 21.08 -26.53
CA ARG A 400 13.45 22.09 -26.17
C ARG A 400 13.18 22.81 -24.84
N TRP A 401 12.00 22.61 -24.24
CA TRP A 401 11.58 23.27 -23.00
C TRP A 401 11.52 22.31 -21.81
N LEU A 402 11.96 21.08 -21.97
CA LEU A 402 12.11 20.03 -20.97
C LEU A 402 13.58 19.82 -20.62
#